data_db82c3016ccf007cf0022f150c50cd80
#
_entry.id   db82c3016ccf007cf0022f150c50cd80
#
_cell.length_a   1.000
_cell.length_b   1.000
_cell.length_c   1.000
_cell.angle_alpha   90.00
_cell.angle_beta   90.00
_cell.angle_gamma   90.00
#
_symmetry.space_group_name_H-M   'P 1'
#
loop_
_entity.id
_entity.type
_entity.pdbx_description
1 polymer ?
#
loop_
_entity_poly.entity_id
_entity_poly.type
_entity_poly.pdbx_seq_one_letter_code
_entity_poly.pdbx_strand_id
1 'polypeptide(L)'
;MERSLDSLAGMAKSAFGAGTSAAMRQATSPKTILEYIINFFTCGGIRRRNETQYQELIETMAETLKSTMPDRGAPLPENIILDDMDGCRVEFNLPGENNEAGQVIVRVSKGDHSETREIPLASFEKICRALLFRCEFSLPQDSVILTAQGGMNLKGAVLTGANLTSENLCDADLSGANLEGQCCLWRIVKVQILRAQIYREHH
;
A
#
# COMPACT_ATOMS: atom_id res chain seq x y z
N MET A 1 -19.20 -11.12 -14.52
CA MET A 1 -18.20 -10.51 -15.43
C MET A 1 -16.85 -10.80 -14.80
N GLU A 2 -16.14 -11.78 -15.34
CA GLU A 2 -14.80 -12.12 -14.85
C GLU A 2 -13.85 -10.96 -15.11
N ARG A 3 -12.94 -10.72 -14.17
CA ARG A 3 -11.90 -9.72 -14.35
C ARG A 3 -10.86 -10.21 -15.32
N SER A 4 -10.36 -9.28 -16.10
CA SER A 4 -9.12 -9.55 -16.82
C SER A 4 -7.97 -9.60 -15.81
N LEU A 5 -7.08 -10.56 -15.95
CA LEU A 5 -5.82 -10.67 -15.18
C LEU A 5 -5.03 -9.36 -15.23
N ASP A 6 -5.08 -8.67 -16.37
CA ASP A 6 -4.49 -7.35 -16.58
C ASP A 6 -4.98 -6.30 -15.57
N SER A 7 -6.28 -6.30 -15.27
CA SER A 7 -6.85 -5.35 -14.28
C SER A 7 -6.29 -5.60 -12.88
N LEU A 8 -6.24 -6.85 -12.43
CA LEU A 8 -5.71 -7.21 -11.11
C LEU A 8 -4.19 -6.97 -11.03
N ALA A 9 -3.45 -7.31 -12.09
CA ALA A 9 -2.02 -7.03 -12.18
C ALA A 9 -1.74 -5.51 -12.15
N GLY A 10 -2.58 -4.72 -12.82
CA GLY A 10 -2.53 -3.25 -12.77
C GLY A 10 -2.84 -2.68 -11.38
N MET A 11 -3.79 -3.28 -10.65
CA MET A 11 -4.08 -2.91 -9.25
C MET A 11 -2.92 -3.25 -8.33
N ALA A 12 -2.34 -4.43 -8.44
CA ALA A 12 -1.19 -4.85 -7.66
C ALA A 12 0.01 -3.91 -7.90
N LYS A 13 0.29 -3.57 -9.15
CA LYS A 13 1.33 -2.58 -9.49
C LYS A 13 1.06 -1.21 -8.85
N SER A 14 -0.18 -0.73 -8.87
CA SER A 14 -0.53 0.57 -8.30
C SER A 14 -0.46 0.56 -6.77
N ALA A 15 -0.95 -0.51 -6.13
CA ALA A 15 -0.94 -0.66 -4.67
C ALA A 15 0.48 -0.72 -4.13
N PHE A 16 1.30 -1.59 -4.69
CA PHE A 16 2.64 -1.88 -4.17
C PHE A 16 3.79 -1.13 -4.86
N GLY A 17 3.50 -0.43 -5.95
CA GLY A 17 4.46 0.44 -6.64
C GLY A 17 4.37 1.92 -6.22
N ALA A 18 3.20 2.38 -5.79
CA ALA A 18 2.99 3.78 -5.40
C ALA A 18 2.27 3.94 -4.05
N GLY A 19 1.23 3.15 -3.76
CA GLY A 19 0.49 3.15 -2.48
C GLY A 19 -0.23 4.45 -2.14
N THR A 20 -0.38 5.37 -3.10
CA THR A 20 -0.96 6.70 -2.89
C THR A 20 -2.43 6.77 -3.31
N SER A 21 -3.16 7.78 -2.82
CA SER A 21 -4.55 8.01 -3.21
C SER A 21 -4.74 8.29 -4.70
N ALA A 22 -3.74 8.87 -5.37
CA ALA A 22 -3.77 9.10 -6.81
C ALA A 22 -3.66 7.77 -7.57
N ALA A 23 -2.71 6.91 -7.18
CA ALA A 23 -2.54 5.57 -7.76
C ALA A 23 -3.79 4.70 -7.55
N MET A 24 -4.36 4.70 -6.35
CA MET A 24 -5.61 4.01 -6.06
C MET A 24 -6.74 4.49 -6.98
N ARG A 25 -6.98 5.81 -7.06
CA ARG A 25 -8.03 6.35 -7.93
C ARG A 25 -7.84 5.97 -9.39
N GLN A 26 -6.60 6.00 -9.89
CA GLN A 26 -6.28 5.59 -11.26
C GLN A 26 -6.53 4.10 -11.49
N ALA A 27 -6.14 3.25 -10.53
CA ALA A 27 -6.31 1.79 -10.63
C ALA A 27 -7.78 1.35 -10.56
N THR A 28 -8.61 2.06 -9.77
CA THR A 28 -10.01 1.71 -9.52
C THR A 28 -11.00 2.37 -10.46
N SER A 29 -10.56 3.32 -11.28
CA SER A 29 -11.41 4.00 -12.27
C SER A 29 -11.80 3.07 -13.42
N PRO A 30 -13.01 3.22 -14.01
CA PRO A 30 -13.38 2.54 -15.24
C PRO A 30 -12.37 2.82 -16.37
N LYS A 31 -12.05 1.82 -17.20
CA LYS A 31 -11.00 1.92 -18.23
C LYS A 31 -11.54 1.88 -19.65
N THR A 32 -12.73 1.30 -19.84
CA THR A 32 -13.37 1.20 -21.14
C THR A 32 -14.62 2.08 -21.21
N ILE A 33 -15.03 2.45 -22.42
CA ILE A 33 -16.27 3.23 -22.66
C ILE A 33 -17.46 2.48 -22.07
N LEU A 34 -17.52 1.16 -22.23
CA LEU A 34 -18.59 0.33 -21.69
C LEU A 34 -18.60 0.38 -20.14
N GLU A 35 -17.45 0.28 -19.50
CA GLU A 35 -17.34 0.42 -18.04
C GLU A 35 -17.78 1.81 -17.55
N TYR A 36 -17.45 2.88 -18.27
CA TYR A 36 -17.94 4.23 -17.94
C TYR A 36 -19.45 4.31 -18.03
N ILE A 37 -20.05 3.73 -19.07
CA ILE A 37 -21.52 3.69 -19.25
C ILE A 37 -22.17 2.89 -18.11
N ILE A 38 -21.69 1.68 -17.82
CA ILE A 38 -22.21 0.85 -16.72
C ILE A 38 -22.02 1.56 -15.37
N ASN A 39 -20.87 2.18 -15.14
CA ASN A 39 -20.59 2.91 -13.91
C ASN A 39 -21.55 4.08 -13.70
N PHE A 40 -21.92 4.78 -14.78
CA PHE A 40 -22.93 5.85 -14.74
C PHE A 40 -24.30 5.30 -14.34
N PHE A 41 -24.79 4.25 -15.01
CA PHE A 41 -26.12 3.67 -14.73
C PHE A 41 -26.19 2.96 -13.37
N THR A 42 -25.09 2.49 -12.83
CA THR A 42 -25.00 1.84 -11.51
C THR A 42 -24.61 2.81 -10.38
N CYS A 43 -24.68 4.11 -10.63
CA CYS A 43 -24.28 5.14 -9.66
C CYS A 43 -22.89 4.87 -9.03
N GLY A 44 -21.91 4.55 -9.86
CA GLY A 44 -20.53 4.27 -9.42
C GLY A 44 -20.27 2.82 -9.03
N GLY A 45 -21.11 1.87 -9.40
CA GLY A 45 -20.99 0.47 -9.01
C GLY A 45 -19.67 -0.20 -9.40
N ILE A 46 -19.15 0.08 -10.61
CA ILE A 46 -17.87 -0.47 -11.07
C ILE A 46 -16.71 0.09 -10.21
N ARG A 47 -16.72 1.39 -9.97
CA ARG A 47 -15.68 2.02 -9.17
C ARG A 47 -15.66 1.46 -7.74
N ARG A 48 -16.82 1.39 -7.08
CA ARG A 48 -16.92 0.81 -5.72
C ARG A 48 -16.42 -0.62 -5.65
N ARG A 49 -16.79 -1.45 -6.62
CA ARG A 49 -16.29 -2.82 -6.72
C ARG A 49 -14.76 -2.86 -6.86
N ASN A 50 -14.20 -1.98 -7.70
CA ASN A 50 -12.75 -1.90 -7.89
C ASN A 50 -12.04 -1.41 -6.61
N GLU A 51 -12.63 -0.45 -5.90
CA GLU A 51 -12.12 0.03 -4.61
C GLU A 51 -12.13 -1.09 -3.55
N THR A 52 -13.21 -1.87 -3.45
CA THR A 52 -13.29 -3.02 -2.54
C THR A 52 -12.17 -4.03 -2.79
N GLN A 53 -11.92 -4.36 -4.05
CA GLN A 53 -10.89 -5.35 -4.36
C GLN A 53 -9.47 -4.80 -4.25
N TYR A 54 -9.29 -3.51 -4.46
CA TYR A 54 -8.01 -2.86 -4.16
C TYR A 54 -7.73 -2.93 -2.66
N GLN A 55 -8.74 -2.72 -1.84
CA GLN A 55 -8.66 -2.83 -0.39
C GLN A 55 -8.37 -4.29 0.03
N GLU A 56 -9.10 -5.26 -0.51
CA GLU A 56 -8.90 -6.69 -0.27
C GLU A 56 -7.47 -7.14 -0.59
N LEU A 57 -6.90 -6.68 -1.71
CA LEU A 57 -5.53 -6.96 -2.07
C LEU A 57 -4.52 -6.46 -1.02
N ILE A 58 -4.76 -5.27 -0.48
CA ILE A 58 -3.92 -4.68 0.57
C ILE A 58 -4.06 -5.45 1.88
N GLU A 59 -5.27 -5.78 2.28
CA GLU A 59 -5.57 -6.53 3.52
C GLU A 59 -4.94 -7.93 3.47
N THR A 60 -5.13 -8.66 2.36
CA THR A 60 -4.53 -10.00 2.18
C THR A 60 -3.00 -9.94 2.21
N MET A 61 -2.39 -8.92 1.59
CA MET A 61 -0.93 -8.72 1.69
C MET A 61 -0.50 -8.46 3.12
N ALA A 62 -1.20 -7.60 3.85
CA ALA A 62 -0.87 -7.26 5.23
C ALA A 62 -0.95 -8.51 6.14
N GLU A 63 -1.98 -9.34 5.98
CA GLU A 63 -2.14 -10.60 6.71
C GLU A 63 -1.04 -11.61 6.35
N THR A 64 -0.71 -11.74 5.07
CA THR A 64 0.36 -12.62 4.59
C THR A 64 1.71 -12.20 5.16
N LEU A 65 2.03 -10.92 5.11
CA LEU A 65 3.26 -10.39 5.69
C LEU A 65 3.32 -10.61 7.20
N LYS A 66 2.23 -10.35 7.92
CA LYS A 66 2.14 -10.57 9.37
C LYS A 66 2.35 -12.04 9.75
N SER A 67 1.86 -12.98 8.94
CA SER A 67 2.02 -14.41 9.18
C SER A 67 3.41 -14.94 8.84
N THR A 68 4.08 -14.35 7.85
CA THR A 68 5.39 -14.81 7.36
C THR A 68 6.57 -14.09 8.01
N MET A 69 6.36 -12.89 8.54
CA MET A 69 7.41 -12.05 9.11
C MET A 69 7.16 -11.81 10.61
N PRO A 70 7.96 -12.42 11.50
CA PRO A 70 7.81 -12.22 12.95
C PRO A 70 8.27 -10.83 13.41
N ASP A 71 9.15 -10.17 12.63
CA ASP A 71 9.73 -8.86 12.94
C ASP A 71 9.74 -7.97 11.69
N ARG A 72 9.37 -6.69 11.87
CA ARG A 72 9.44 -5.67 10.83
C ARG A 72 10.85 -5.45 10.26
N GLY A 73 11.87 -5.69 11.06
CA GLY A 73 13.29 -5.55 10.69
C GLY A 73 13.81 -6.70 9.83
N ALA A 74 13.09 -7.82 9.78
CA ALA A 74 13.49 -8.97 8.99
C ALA A 74 13.49 -8.65 7.48
N PRO A 75 14.34 -9.31 6.66
CA PRO A 75 14.28 -9.19 5.22
C PRO A 75 12.94 -9.72 4.70
N LEU A 76 12.42 -9.11 3.62
CA LEU A 76 11.24 -9.64 2.96
C LEU A 76 11.51 -11.02 2.37
N PRO A 77 10.52 -11.93 2.37
CA PRO A 77 10.65 -13.22 1.70
C PRO A 77 10.91 -13.04 0.19
N GLU A 78 11.69 -13.92 -0.41
CA GLU A 78 11.97 -13.88 -1.86
C GLU A 78 10.71 -14.02 -2.70
N ASN A 79 9.70 -14.70 -2.17
CA ASN A 79 8.40 -14.89 -2.83
C ASN A 79 7.26 -14.68 -1.84
N ILE A 80 6.30 -13.85 -2.21
CA ILE A 80 5.07 -13.60 -1.45
C ILE A 80 3.88 -13.99 -2.34
N ILE A 81 3.02 -14.87 -1.83
CA ILE A 81 1.90 -15.41 -2.58
C ILE A 81 0.60 -15.03 -1.87
N LEU A 82 -0.32 -14.44 -2.64
CA LEU A 82 -1.70 -14.21 -2.24
C LEU A 82 -2.58 -15.16 -3.04
N ASP A 83 -3.11 -16.17 -2.37
CA ASP A 83 -4.02 -17.12 -2.97
C ASP A 83 -5.47 -16.61 -2.87
N ASP A 84 -6.29 -17.05 -3.84
CA ASP A 84 -7.74 -16.83 -3.89
C ASP A 84 -8.20 -15.37 -3.99
N MET A 85 -7.45 -14.55 -4.72
CA MET A 85 -7.87 -13.19 -5.08
C MET A 85 -8.90 -13.21 -6.24
N ASP A 86 -10.19 -13.41 -5.90
CA ASP A 86 -11.27 -13.58 -6.91
C ASP A 86 -11.01 -14.79 -7.84
N GLY A 87 -10.49 -15.89 -7.27
CA GLY A 87 -10.08 -17.11 -8.00
C GLY A 87 -8.80 -16.95 -8.81
N CYS A 88 -8.03 -15.91 -8.57
CA CYS A 88 -6.70 -15.69 -9.13
C CYS A 88 -5.63 -15.85 -8.05
N ARG A 89 -4.42 -16.18 -8.48
CA ARG A 89 -3.23 -16.21 -7.64
C ARG A 89 -2.35 -15.01 -7.99
N VAL A 90 -1.91 -14.27 -6.98
CA VAL A 90 -1.00 -13.13 -7.14
C VAL A 90 0.32 -13.47 -6.47
N GLU A 91 1.40 -13.46 -7.23
CA GLU A 91 2.76 -13.78 -6.77
C GLU A 91 3.65 -12.55 -6.92
N PHE A 92 4.41 -12.23 -5.87
CA PHE A 92 5.44 -11.20 -5.87
C PHE A 92 6.78 -11.90 -5.73
N ASN A 93 7.57 -11.89 -6.81
CA ASN A 93 8.92 -12.47 -6.83
C ASN A 93 9.92 -11.33 -6.67
N LEU A 94 10.62 -11.31 -5.55
CA LEU A 94 11.67 -10.35 -5.26
C LEU A 94 12.96 -10.74 -6.01
N PRO A 95 13.76 -9.76 -6.42
CA PRO A 95 15.05 -10.05 -7.05
C PRO A 95 15.96 -10.74 -6.03
N GLY A 96 16.59 -11.86 -6.43
CA GLY A 96 17.66 -12.48 -5.65
C GLY A 96 18.92 -11.58 -5.60
N GLU A 97 19.86 -11.92 -4.73
CA GLU A 97 21.09 -11.14 -4.50
C GLU A 97 21.90 -10.78 -5.78
N ASN A 98 21.69 -11.52 -6.87
CA ASN A 98 22.39 -11.33 -8.14
C ASN A 98 21.60 -10.53 -9.20
N ASN A 99 20.43 -10.00 -8.86
CA ASN A 99 19.60 -9.26 -9.82
C ASN A 99 19.80 -7.74 -9.65
N GLU A 100 20.64 -7.15 -10.48
CA GLU A 100 20.93 -5.71 -10.49
C GLU A 100 19.73 -4.82 -10.88
N ALA A 101 18.67 -5.38 -11.43
CA ALA A 101 17.53 -4.61 -11.94
C ALA A 101 16.65 -4.00 -10.82
N GLY A 102 16.74 -4.49 -9.58
CA GLY A 102 15.99 -3.94 -8.44
C GLY A 102 14.47 -3.88 -8.65
N GLN A 103 13.90 -4.84 -9.40
CA GLN A 103 12.47 -4.91 -9.72
C GLN A 103 11.85 -6.15 -9.10
N VAL A 104 10.67 -5.98 -8.50
CA VAL A 104 9.80 -7.08 -8.07
C VAL A 104 8.87 -7.44 -9.22
N ILE A 105 8.84 -8.71 -9.59
CA ILE A 105 7.94 -9.22 -10.63
C ILE A 105 6.62 -9.62 -9.98
N VAL A 106 5.55 -8.94 -10.32
CA VAL A 106 4.18 -9.33 -9.96
C VAL A 106 3.60 -10.18 -11.06
N ARG A 107 3.24 -11.43 -10.72
CA ARG A 107 2.51 -12.34 -11.61
C ARG A 107 1.11 -12.57 -11.07
N VAL A 108 0.11 -12.37 -11.91
CA VAL A 108 -1.28 -12.74 -11.63
C VAL A 108 -1.68 -13.86 -12.55
N SER A 109 -2.16 -14.98 -12.02
CA SER A 109 -2.50 -16.16 -12.81
C SER A 109 -3.87 -16.72 -12.46
N LYS A 110 -4.53 -17.31 -13.48
CA LYS A 110 -5.79 -18.06 -13.35
C LYS A 110 -5.80 -19.20 -14.38
N GLY A 111 -5.71 -20.45 -13.91
CA GLY A 111 -5.49 -21.60 -14.80
C GLY A 111 -4.20 -21.41 -15.59
N ASP A 112 -4.27 -21.59 -16.92
CA ASP A 112 -3.11 -21.50 -17.81
C ASP A 112 -2.75 -20.07 -18.28
N HIS A 113 -3.53 -19.07 -17.83
CA HIS A 113 -3.31 -17.68 -18.22
C HIS A 113 -2.59 -16.92 -17.12
N SER A 114 -1.66 -16.05 -17.50
CA SER A 114 -0.98 -15.17 -16.57
C SER A 114 -0.64 -13.81 -17.18
N GLU A 115 -0.63 -12.80 -16.32
CA GLU A 115 -0.17 -11.43 -16.60
C GLU A 115 0.94 -11.04 -15.64
N THR A 116 1.90 -10.28 -16.11
CA THR A 116 3.03 -9.81 -15.29
C THR A 116 3.19 -8.31 -15.32
N ARG A 117 3.65 -7.76 -14.20
CA ARG A 117 4.02 -6.34 -14.05
C ARG A 117 5.28 -6.22 -13.21
N GLU A 118 5.98 -5.12 -13.38
CA GLU A 118 7.18 -4.80 -12.63
C GLU A 118 6.93 -3.66 -11.66
N ILE A 119 7.48 -3.79 -10.45
CA ILE A 119 7.42 -2.80 -9.37
C ILE A 119 8.86 -2.51 -8.91
N PRO A 120 9.26 -1.24 -8.74
CA PRO A 120 10.56 -0.92 -8.13
C PRO A 120 10.67 -1.52 -6.72
N LEU A 121 11.75 -2.27 -6.45
CA LEU A 121 11.98 -2.95 -5.16
C LEU A 121 11.87 -1.98 -3.99
N ALA A 122 12.51 -0.82 -4.09
CA ALA A 122 12.48 0.18 -3.02
C ALA A 122 11.07 0.67 -2.67
N SER A 123 10.19 0.82 -3.69
CA SER A 123 8.79 1.18 -3.47
C SER A 123 8.02 0.05 -2.81
N PHE A 124 8.21 -1.17 -3.28
CA PHE A 124 7.59 -2.37 -2.75
C PHE A 124 7.96 -2.59 -1.28
N GLU A 125 9.26 -2.57 -0.95
CA GLU A 125 9.74 -2.71 0.44
C GLU A 125 9.15 -1.64 1.36
N LYS A 126 9.15 -0.39 0.92
CA LYS A 126 8.59 0.72 1.69
C LYS A 126 7.12 0.49 2.03
N ILE A 127 6.32 0.03 1.07
CA ILE A 127 4.90 -0.24 1.27
C ILE A 127 4.70 -1.45 2.18
N CYS A 128 5.45 -2.54 1.99
CA CYS A 128 5.38 -3.71 2.86
C CYS A 128 5.73 -3.36 4.32
N ARG A 129 6.77 -2.55 4.55
CA ARG A 129 7.13 -2.09 5.90
C ARG A 129 6.05 -1.18 6.51
N ALA A 130 5.43 -0.31 5.71
CA ALA A 130 4.31 0.50 6.17
C ALA A 130 3.08 -0.35 6.55
N LEU A 131 2.80 -1.43 5.80
CA LEU A 131 1.73 -2.38 6.13
C LEU A 131 2.03 -3.14 7.43
N LEU A 132 3.25 -3.65 7.59
CA LEU A 132 3.67 -4.32 8.83
C LEU A 132 3.58 -3.39 10.04
N PHE A 133 3.98 -2.13 9.90
CA PHE A 133 3.82 -1.12 10.93
C PHE A 133 2.35 -0.94 11.32
N ARG A 134 1.46 -0.82 10.33
CA ARG A 134 0.02 -0.70 10.58
C ARG A 134 -0.55 -1.93 11.29
N CYS A 135 -0.11 -3.13 10.92
CA CYS A 135 -0.51 -4.37 11.58
C CYS A 135 -0.06 -4.43 13.05
N GLU A 136 1.18 -4.04 13.34
CA GLU A 136 1.73 -4.06 14.70
C GLU A 136 0.94 -3.14 15.64
N PHE A 137 0.59 -1.95 15.18
CA PHE A 137 -0.16 -0.98 15.99
C PHE A 137 -1.68 -1.06 15.80
N SER A 138 -2.19 -2.13 15.19
CA SER A 138 -3.62 -2.36 14.97
C SER A 138 -4.31 -1.17 14.29
N LEU A 139 -3.61 -0.47 13.40
CA LEU A 139 -4.17 0.63 12.63
C LEU A 139 -5.16 0.13 11.59
N PRO A 140 -6.20 0.90 11.26
CA PRO A 140 -7.10 0.55 10.17
C PRO A 140 -6.33 0.29 8.89
N GLN A 141 -6.63 -0.80 8.20
CA GLN A 141 -6.08 -1.09 6.88
C GLN A 141 -6.77 -0.17 5.87
N ASP A 142 -6.21 1.01 5.66
CA ASP A 142 -6.68 1.98 4.68
C ASP A 142 -6.07 1.65 3.31
N SER A 143 -6.85 1.80 2.25
CA SER A 143 -6.38 1.63 0.87
C SER A 143 -5.30 2.65 0.47
N VAL A 144 -5.13 3.73 1.24
CA VAL A 144 -4.06 4.71 1.07
C VAL A 144 -2.97 4.47 2.10
N ILE A 145 -1.90 3.80 1.70
CA ILE A 145 -0.79 3.41 2.57
C ILE A 145 0.23 4.56 2.73
N LEU A 146 0.48 5.29 1.66
CA LEU A 146 1.44 6.38 1.62
C LEU A 146 0.77 7.72 1.31
N THR A 147 1.33 8.81 1.84
CA THR A 147 1.00 10.19 1.46
C THR A 147 1.43 10.48 0.02
N ALA A 148 0.99 11.60 -0.54
CA ALA A 148 1.43 12.04 -1.86
C ALA A 148 2.95 12.29 -1.94
N GLN A 149 3.58 12.61 -0.82
CA GLN A 149 5.04 12.81 -0.66
C GLN A 149 5.77 11.50 -0.38
N GLY A 150 5.04 10.39 -0.26
CA GLY A 150 5.59 9.08 -0.03
C GLY A 150 5.86 8.74 1.44
N GLY A 151 5.49 9.57 2.42
CA GLY A 151 5.53 9.22 3.84
C GLY A 151 4.42 8.24 4.23
N MET A 152 4.48 7.66 5.44
CA MET A 152 3.41 6.78 5.93
C MET A 152 2.13 7.56 6.22
N ASN A 153 0.97 7.01 5.84
CA ASN A 153 -0.33 7.53 6.25
C ASN A 153 -0.69 6.97 7.63
N LEU A 154 -0.50 7.78 8.67
CA LEU A 154 -0.78 7.45 10.09
C LEU A 154 -1.89 8.33 10.67
N LYS A 155 -2.74 8.88 9.82
CA LYS A 155 -3.85 9.74 10.22
C LYS A 155 -4.74 9.04 11.25
N GLY A 156 -4.97 9.70 12.40
CA GLY A 156 -5.82 9.19 13.48
C GLY A 156 -5.24 7.98 14.23
N ALA A 157 -3.99 7.60 14.00
CA ALA A 157 -3.35 6.47 14.65
C ALA A 157 -3.24 6.65 16.16
N VAL A 158 -3.47 5.59 16.94
CA VAL A 158 -3.18 5.55 18.37
C VAL A 158 -1.81 4.92 18.58
N LEU A 159 -0.79 5.76 18.77
CA LEU A 159 0.61 5.36 18.89
C LEU A 159 1.15 5.51 20.31
N THR A 160 0.28 5.56 21.32
CA THR A 160 0.64 5.67 22.73
C THR A 160 1.55 4.49 23.13
N GLY A 161 2.76 4.78 23.62
CA GLY A 161 3.72 3.76 24.04
C GLY A 161 4.40 3.00 22.88
N ALA A 162 4.14 3.35 21.62
CA ALA A 162 4.77 2.73 20.46
C ALA A 162 6.28 3.00 20.44
N ASN A 163 7.11 2.01 20.11
CA ASN A 163 8.52 2.24 19.87
C ASN A 163 8.74 2.71 18.41
N LEU A 164 8.93 4.01 18.25
CA LEU A 164 9.12 4.66 16.94
C LEU A 164 10.58 5.08 16.69
N THR A 165 11.54 4.63 17.51
CA THR A 165 12.93 5.11 17.47
C THR A 165 13.66 4.79 16.18
N SER A 166 13.28 3.72 15.49
CA SER A 166 13.89 3.28 14.22
C SER A 166 13.04 3.61 13.00
N GLU A 167 11.90 4.30 13.18
CA GLU A 167 10.97 4.56 12.08
C GLU A 167 11.33 5.83 11.31
N ASN A 168 11.29 5.72 10.00
CA ASN A 168 11.36 6.89 9.14
C ASN A 168 9.96 7.50 8.97
N LEU A 169 9.67 8.50 9.78
CA LEU A 169 8.40 9.25 9.74
C LEU A 169 8.49 10.50 8.84
N CYS A 170 9.51 10.63 8.00
CA CYS A 170 9.59 11.74 7.05
C CYS A 170 8.36 11.72 6.12
N ASP A 171 7.74 12.89 5.96
CA ASP A 171 6.54 13.09 5.14
C ASP A 171 5.31 12.23 5.54
N ALA A 172 5.33 11.64 6.75
CA ALA A 172 4.18 10.92 7.29
C ALA A 172 3.02 11.86 7.63
N ASP A 173 1.78 11.44 7.39
CA ASP A 173 0.58 12.14 7.85
C ASP A 173 0.22 11.64 9.27
N LEU A 174 0.52 12.45 10.27
CA LEU A 174 0.20 12.19 11.67
C LEU A 174 -1.02 13.00 12.14
N SER A 175 -1.82 13.55 11.22
CA SER A 175 -2.99 14.36 11.58
C SER A 175 -3.99 13.57 12.44
N GLY A 176 -4.29 14.10 13.64
CA GLY A 176 -5.18 13.44 14.61
C GLY A 176 -4.59 12.18 15.27
N ALA A 177 -3.32 11.85 15.06
CA ALA A 177 -2.68 10.74 15.75
C ALA A 177 -2.44 11.06 17.23
N ASN A 178 -2.64 10.06 18.10
CA ASN A 178 -2.31 10.15 19.53
C ASN A 178 -0.88 9.64 19.75
N LEU A 179 0.01 10.55 20.12
CA LEU A 179 1.44 10.30 20.39
C LEU A 179 1.77 10.48 21.87
N GLU A 180 0.79 10.41 22.78
CA GLU A 180 1.00 10.61 24.19
C GLU A 180 2.03 9.62 24.77
N GLY A 181 2.93 10.12 25.64
CA GLY A 181 3.98 9.29 26.24
C GLY A 181 5.20 9.03 25.33
N GLN A 182 5.25 9.57 24.11
CA GLN A 182 6.39 9.42 23.19
C GLN A 182 7.49 10.44 23.50
N CYS A 183 8.50 10.05 24.29
CA CYS A 183 9.57 10.98 24.69
C CYS A 183 10.65 11.21 23.62
N CYS A 184 10.80 10.35 22.61
CA CYS A 184 11.90 10.44 21.63
C CYS A 184 11.55 11.13 20.31
N LEU A 185 10.27 11.42 20.07
CA LEU A 185 9.76 11.95 18.80
C LEU A 185 9.90 13.47 18.64
N TRP A 186 10.24 14.20 19.69
CA TRP A 186 10.26 15.67 19.67
C TRP A 186 11.16 16.28 18.58
N ARG A 187 12.24 15.61 18.18
CA ARG A 187 13.11 16.12 17.10
C ARG A 187 12.52 15.92 15.71
N ILE A 188 11.85 14.77 15.47
CA ILE A 188 11.32 14.41 14.15
C ILE A 188 9.95 15.08 13.91
N VAL A 189 9.06 15.00 14.89
CA VAL A 189 7.71 15.60 14.83
C VAL A 189 7.77 17.14 14.81
N LYS A 190 8.70 17.76 15.55
CA LYS A 190 8.87 19.21 15.56
C LYS A 190 9.29 19.77 14.20
N VAL A 191 10.11 19.03 13.45
CA VAL A 191 10.51 19.43 12.09
C VAL A 191 9.33 19.31 11.11
N GLN A 192 8.48 18.32 11.26
CA GLN A 192 7.32 18.11 10.38
C GLN A 192 6.17 19.08 10.67
N ILE A 193 5.87 19.33 11.95
CA ILE A 193 4.86 20.31 12.36
C ILE A 193 5.29 21.72 11.93
N LEU A 194 6.56 22.08 12.10
CA LEU A 194 7.11 23.36 11.62
C LEU A 194 7.03 23.49 10.09
N ARG A 195 7.32 22.43 9.33
CA ARG A 195 7.17 22.45 7.86
C ARG A 195 5.70 22.61 7.45
N ALA A 196 4.78 21.90 8.10
CA ALA A 196 3.34 22.03 7.83
C ALA A 196 2.77 23.41 8.20
N GLN A 197 3.26 24.05 9.27
CA GLN A 197 2.89 25.41 9.64
C GLN A 197 3.46 26.45 8.67
N ILE A 198 4.74 26.34 8.28
CA ILE A 198 5.37 27.22 7.29
C ILE A 198 4.65 27.15 5.94
N TYR A 199 4.19 25.94 5.53
CA TYR A 199 3.45 25.78 4.27
C TYR A 199 2.05 26.40 4.32
N ARG A 200 1.41 26.46 5.51
CA ARG A 200 0.11 27.12 5.71
C ARG A 200 0.19 28.64 5.76
N GLU A 201 1.33 29.21 6.16
CA GLU A 201 1.52 30.65 6.27
C GLU A 201 1.95 31.31 4.96
N HIS A 202 2.36 30.52 3.95
CA HIS A 202 2.86 31.00 2.66
C HIS A 202 1.97 30.64 1.46
N HIS A 203 0.80 30.06 1.70
CA HIS A 203 -0.21 29.72 0.68
C HIS A 203 -1.62 29.97 1.23
#